data_508a43397a6b2a4917f47d65c8f4f2fe
#
_entry.id   508a43397a6b2a4917f47d65c8f4f2fe
#
_cell.length_a   1.000
_cell.length_b   1.000
_cell.length_c   1.000
_cell.angle_alpha   90.00
_cell.angle_beta   90.00
_cell.angle_gamma   90.00
#
_symmetry.space_group_name_H-M   'P 1'
#
loop_
_entity.id
_entity.type
_entity.pdbx_description
1 polymer ?
#
loop_
_entity_poly.entity_id
_entity_poly.type
_entity_poly.pdbx_seq_one_letter_code
_entity_poly.pdbx_strand_id
1 'polypeptide(L)'
;ELMGLLRPMGLAYLSAFFGEGWLFGAVWLAVGLGAFAHAPLKTGAGLAAALAIQLTLGRFLERQEMGKKALLGTFASVLAGIFFAVSRQGLGFYFAIAAVEGALTLGISYLVQKGVVLLLEHGKAVIPSREEMLSLLLLAGGVLAGLASLQNRPIGAFLLPMASAFFLLLAARQEGIG
;
A
#
# COMPACT_ATOMS: atom_id res chain seq x y z
N GLU A 1 4.78 -10.86 -2.88
CA GLU A 1 5.25 -11.72 -1.77
C GLU A 1 6.76 -11.88 -1.84
N LEU A 2 7.49 -11.20 -0.97
CA LEU A 2 8.90 -11.48 -0.77
C LEU A 2 9.00 -12.71 0.13
N MET A 3 9.52 -13.82 -0.43
CA MET A 3 9.74 -15.11 0.28
C MET A 3 8.48 -15.73 0.94
N GLY A 4 7.28 -15.42 0.47
CA GLY A 4 6.03 -15.98 1.01
C GLY A 4 5.60 -15.51 2.40
N LEU A 5 6.50 -14.89 3.15
CA LEU A 5 6.30 -14.44 4.54
C LEU A 5 6.16 -12.92 4.67
N LEU A 6 6.85 -12.15 3.83
CA LEU A 6 6.87 -10.68 3.86
C LEU A 6 5.78 -10.12 2.93
N ARG A 7 4.88 -9.30 3.47
CA ARG A 7 3.76 -8.68 2.72
C ARG A 7 3.59 -7.20 3.06
N PRO A 8 4.64 -6.38 2.91
CA PRO A 8 4.59 -4.98 3.32
C PRO A 8 3.65 -4.13 2.46
N MET A 9 3.40 -4.54 1.21
CA MET A 9 2.69 -3.72 0.22
C MET A 9 1.25 -3.37 0.64
N GLY A 10 0.46 -4.33 1.12
CA GLY A 10 -0.96 -4.10 1.41
C GLY A 10 -1.18 -3.02 2.47
N LEU A 11 -0.47 -3.10 3.61
CA LEU A 11 -0.57 -2.13 4.68
C LEU A 11 0.12 -0.80 4.34
N ALA A 12 1.19 -0.84 3.53
CA ALA A 12 1.84 0.36 3.04
C ALA A 12 0.91 1.19 2.15
N TYR A 13 0.21 0.54 1.21
CA TYR A 13 -0.81 1.22 0.39
C TYR A 13 -1.96 1.76 1.24
N LEU A 14 -2.46 0.95 2.17
CA LEU A 14 -3.56 1.34 3.04
C LEU A 14 -3.22 2.57 3.89
N SER A 15 -1.99 2.65 4.40
CA SER A 15 -1.53 3.78 5.20
C SER A 15 -1.49 5.10 4.45
N ALA A 16 -1.31 5.07 3.13
CA ALA A 16 -1.33 6.27 2.29
C ALA A 16 -2.70 6.96 2.28
N PHE A 17 -3.76 6.21 2.59
CA PHE A 17 -5.14 6.71 2.61
C PHE A 17 -5.70 6.94 4.01
N PHE A 18 -4.86 6.89 5.04
CA PHE A 18 -5.28 7.28 6.39
C PHE A 18 -5.77 8.73 6.41
N GLY A 19 -6.95 8.93 6.98
CA GLY A 19 -7.65 10.21 6.98
C GLY A 19 -8.58 10.42 5.78
N GLU A 20 -8.44 9.66 4.70
CA GLU A 20 -9.21 9.80 3.46
C GLU A 20 -10.48 8.95 3.50
N GLY A 21 -11.37 9.21 4.39
CA GLY A 21 -12.70 8.59 4.61
C GLY A 21 -13.08 7.43 3.68
N TRP A 22 -13.76 7.71 2.56
CA TRP A 22 -14.26 6.68 1.64
C TRP A 22 -13.15 5.98 0.84
N LEU A 23 -12.06 6.69 0.48
CA LEU A 23 -10.91 6.11 -0.23
C LEU A 23 -10.22 5.06 0.63
N PHE A 24 -10.05 5.34 1.92
CA PHE A 24 -9.55 4.33 2.86
C PHE A 24 -10.41 3.07 2.85
N GLY A 25 -11.74 3.21 2.91
CA GLY A 25 -12.66 2.08 2.86
C GLY A 25 -12.54 1.24 1.59
N ALA A 26 -12.44 1.90 0.43
CA ALA A 26 -12.26 1.22 -0.86
C ALA A 26 -10.93 0.47 -0.94
N VAL A 27 -9.82 1.09 -0.51
CA VAL A 27 -8.49 0.46 -0.48
C VAL A 27 -8.44 -0.66 0.55
N TRP A 28 -9.07 -0.48 1.72
CA TRP A 28 -9.17 -1.50 2.76
C TRP A 28 -9.87 -2.78 2.26
N LEU A 29 -10.99 -2.62 1.54
CA LEU A 29 -11.68 -3.75 0.91
C LEU A 29 -10.82 -4.40 -0.18
N ALA A 30 -10.17 -3.62 -1.04
CA ALA A 30 -9.32 -4.15 -2.11
C ALA A 30 -8.13 -4.94 -1.55
N VAL A 31 -7.44 -4.41 -0.54
CA VAL A 31 -6.33 -5.09 0.14
C VAL A 31 -6.84 -6.35 0.86
N GLY A 32 -7.99 -6.27 1.51
CA GLY A 32 -8.62 -7.40 2.17
C GLY A 32 -8.91 -8.54 1.21
N LEU A 33 -9.61 -8.26 0.12
CA LEU A 33 -9.95 -9.27 -0.90
C LEU A 33 -8.71 -9.90 -1.55
N GLY A 34 -7.67 -9.10 -1.82
CA GLY A 34 -6.44 -9.59 -2.44
C GLY A 34 -5.56 -10.41 -1.51
N ALA A 35 -5.44 -10.00 -0.26
CA ALA A 35 -4.47 -10.59 0.68
C ALA A 35 -5.06 -11.68 1.59
N PHE A 36 -6.37 -11.65 1.84
CA PHE A 36 -7.03 -12.56 2.78
C PHE A 36 -6.94 -14.03 2.34
N ALA A 37 -6.99 -14.27 1.01
CA ALA A 37 -6.93 -15.62 0.44
C ALA A 37 -5.62 -16.37 0.75
N HIS A 38 -4.53 -15.64 1.05
CA HIS A 38 -3.20 -16.24 1.19
C HIS A 38 -2.70 -16.32 2.64
N ALA A 39 -3.09 -15.38 3.51
CA ALA A 39 -2.69 -15.36 4.92
C ALA A 39 -3.77 -14.68 5.77
N PRO A 40 -4.92 -15.36 6.00
CA PRO A 40 -6.09 -14.72 6.59
C PRO A 40 -5.81 -14.16 7.99
N LEU A 41 -5.04 -14.85 8.81
CA LEU A 41 -4.78 -14.47 10.19
C LEU A 41 -3.92 -13.20 10.30
N LYS A 42 -2.81 -13.14 9.57
CA LYS A 42 -1.91 -11.98 9.55
C LYS A 42 -2.57 -10.78 8.87
N THR A 43 -3.20 -11.03 7.72
CA THR A 43 -3.91 -9.99 6.97
C THR A 43 -5.08 -9.44 7.78
N GLY A 44 -5.87 -10.30 8.42
CA GLY A 44 -6.98 -9.90 9.27
C GLY A 44 -6.54 -9.04 10.44
N ALA A 45 -5.46 -9.41 11.14
CA ALA A 45 -4.89 -8.62 12.22
C ALA A 45 -4.40 -7.24 11.74
N GLY A 46 -3.71 -7.18 10.60
CA GLY A 46 -3.24 -5.91 10.02
C GLY A 46 -4.38 -5.00 9.57
N LEU A 47 -5.39 -5.55 8.92
CA LEU A 47 -6.57 -4.82 8.49
C LEU A 47 -7.40 -4.31 9.69
N ALA A 48 -7.53 -5.12 10.73
CA ALA A 48 -8.20 -4.71 11.97
C ALA A 48 -7.44 -3.58 12.68
N ALA A 49 -6.12 -3.67 12.78
CA ALA A 49 -5.28 -2.62 13.34
C ALA A 49 -5.39 -1.31 12.52
N ALA A 50 -5.32 -1.40 11.20
CA ALA A 50 -5.47 -0.23 10.32
C ALA A 50 -6.86 0.40 10.43
N LEU A 51 -7.93 -0.41 10.53
CA LEU A 51 -9.29 0.07 10.74
C LEU A 51 -9.43 0.76 12.11
N ALA A 52 -8.86 0.19 13.17
CA ALA A 52 -8.87 0.79 14.49
C ALA A 52 -8.15 2.16 14.48
N ILE A 53 -7.00 2.28 13.83
CA ILE A 53 -6.28 3.54 13.64
C ILE A 53 -7.15 4.55 12.89
N GLN A 54 -7.79 4.14 11.79
CA GLN A 54 -8.66 5.01 11.01
C GLN A 54 -9.87 5.51 11.82
N LEU A 55 -10.52 4.64 12.57
CA LEU A 55 -11.70 5.00 13.37
C LEU A 55 -11.36 5.91 14.55
N THR A 56 -10.18 5.71 15.18
CA THR A 56 -9.77 6.49 16.35
C THR A 56 -9.08 7.78 15.98
N LEU A 57 -8.21 7.77 14.98
CA LEU A 57 -7.32 8.86 14.62
C LEU A 57 -7.60 9.46 13.24
N GLY A 58 -8.55 8.91 12.46
CA GLY A 58 -8.78 9.29 11.06
C GLY A 58 -8.96 10.78 10.86
N ARG A 59 -9.83 11.44 11.64
CA ARG A 59 -10.06 12.90 11.58
C ARG A 59 -8.82 13.72 11.90
N PHE A 60 -7.99 13.23 12.81
CA PHE A 60 -6.73 13.88 13.16
C PHE A 60 -5.69 13.71 12.04
N LEU A 61 -5.72 12.54 11.36
CA LEU A 61 -4.78 12.20 10.29
C LEU A 61 -5.05 12.91 8.96
N GLU A 62 -6.25 13.43 8.72
CA GLU A 62 -6.56 14.24 7.52
C GLU A 62 -5.56 15.39 7.32
N ARG A 63 -5.13 16.02 8.41
CA ARG A 63 -4.25 17.21 8.41
C ARG A 63 -2.79 16.89 8.77
N GLN A 64 -2.44 15.61 8.93
CA GLN A 64 -1.10 15.25 9.37
C GLN A 64 -0.14 15.03 8.20
N GLU A 65 1.15 15.27 8.50
CA GLU A 65 2.25 15.02 7.58
C GLU A 65 2.33 13.55 7.15
N MET A 66 2.81 13.31 5.94
CA MET A 66 2.97 11.98 5.35
C MET A 66 3.75 11.02 6.26
N GLY A 67 4.81 11.51 6.92
CA GLY A 67 5.63 10.69 7.82
C GLY A 67 4.85 10.06 8.97
N LYS A 68 3.87 10.78 9.54
CA LYS A 68 3.04 10.27 10.63
C LYS A 68 2.07 9.18 10.18
N LYS A 69 1.48 9.34 8.99
CA LYS A 69 0.63 8.31 8.38
C LYS A 69 1.44 7.04 8.09
N ALA A 70 2.67 7.19 7.55
CA ALA A 70 3.57 6.07 7.30
C ALA A 70 3.99 5.34 8.58
N LEU A 71 4.29 6.07 9.66
CA LEU A 71 4.60 5.48 10.98
C LEU A 71 3.44 4.65 11.53
N LEU A 72 2.20 5.14 11.39
CA LEU A 72 1.03 4.40 11.85
C LEU A 72 0.78 3.15 11.01
N GLY A 73 1.01 3.21 9.69
CA GLY A 73 0.98 2.04 8.82
C GLY A 73 2.03 0.99 9.20
N THR A 74 3.23 1.46 9.54
CA THR A 74 4.31 0.61 10.07
C THR A 74 3.91 -0.05 11.38
N PHE A 75 3.32 0.73 12.29
CA PHE A 75 2.83 0.20 13.57
C PHE A 75 1.77 -0.88 13.37
N ALA A 76 0.80 -0.67 12.47
CA ALA A 76 -0.18 -1.70 12.13
C ALA A 76 0.46 -2.97 11.55
N SER A 77 1.50 -2.82 10.71
CA SER A 77 2.24 -3.95 10.13
C SER A 77 3.02 -4.74 11.19
N VAL A 78 3.71 -4.04 12.09
CA VAL A 78 4.45 -4.67 13.18
C VAL A 78 3.50 -5.38 14.14
N LEU A 79 2.36 -4.78 14.51
CA LEU A 79 1.35 -5.44 15.34
C LEU A 79 0.82 -6.72 14.69
N ALA A 80 0.52 -6.69 13.40
CA ALA A 80 0.10 -7.88 12.67
C ALA A 80 1.18 -8.96 12.66
N GLY A 81 2.44 -8.56 12.49
CA GLY A 81 3.60 -9.45 12.55
C GLY A 81 3.80 -10.07 13.92
N ILE A 82 3.68 -9.29 15.00
CA ILE A 82 3.77 -9.77 16.38
C ILE A 82 2.63 -10.74 16.67
N PHE A 83 1.40 -10.40 16.32
CA PHE A 83 0.25 -11.28 16.51
C PHE A 83 0.46 -12.62 15.80
N PHE A 84 0.99 -12.58 14.57
CA PHE A 84 1.32 -13.79 13.83
C PHE A 84 2.47 -14.58 14.48
N ALA A 85 3.50 -13.91 15.01
CA ALA A 85 4.62 -14.52 15.70
C ALA A 85 4.18 -15.27 16.96
N VAL A 86 3.28 -14.68 17.76
CA VAL A 86 2.74 -15.29 18.98
C VAL A 86 1.88 -16.51 18.64
N SER A 87 1.20 -16.52 17.50
CA SER A 87 0.39 -17.66 17.05
C SER A 87 1.20 -18.85 16.51
N ARG A 88 2.53 -18.70 16.34
CA ARG A 88 3.43 -19.70 15.78
C ARG A 88 4.56 -20.05 16.75
N GLN A 89 4.99 -21.30 16.73
CA GLN A 89 6.20 -21.71 17.45
C GLN A 89 7.44 -21.18 16.68
N GLY A 90 8.35 -20.48 17.36
CA GLY A 90 9.54 -19.88 16.73
C GLY A 90 9.56 -18.34 16.84
N LEU A 91 9.21 -17.83 18.01
CA LEU A 91 9.04 -16.40 18.32
C LEU A 91 10.18 -15.52 17.76
N GLY A 92 11.45 -15.85 18.00
CA GLY A 92 12.58 -14.99 17.59
C GLY A 92 12.66 -14.74 16.09
N PHE A 93 12.47 -15.78 15.28
CA PHE A 93 12.50 -15.67 13.82
C PHE A 93 11.35 -14.82 13.29
N TYR A 94 10.13 -15.04 13.79
CA TYR A 94 8.96 -14.27 13.33
C TYR A 94 9.00 -12.82 13.80
N PHE A 95 9.60 -12.51 14.96
CA PHE A 95 9.84 -11.12 15.38
C PHE A 95 10.82 -10.40 14.46
N ALA A 96 11.91 -11.06 14.05
CA ALA A 96 12.85 -10.50 13.08
C ALA A 96 12.14 -10.19 11.74
N ILE A 97 11.30 -11.12 11.26
CA ILE A 97 10.49 -10.89 10.05
C ILE A 97 9.53 -9.70 10.23
N ALA A 98 8.87 -9.59 11.39
CA ALA A 98 7.96 -8.47 11.67
C ALA A 98 8.69 -7.12 11.68
N ALA A 99 9.90 -7.07 12.21
CA ALA A 99 10.74 -5.87 12.21
C ALA A 99 11.17 -5.46 10.79
N VAL A 100 11.63 -6.42 9.97
CA VAL A 100 11.98 -6.18 8.57
C VAL A 100 10.76 -5.74 7.77
N GLU A 101 9.62 -6.38 7.97
CA GLU A 101 8.36 -6.00 7.29
C GLU A 101 7.91 -4.60 7.69
N GLY A 102 8.03 -4.24 8.96
CA GLY A 102 7.76 -2.89 9.45
C GLY A 102 8.66 -1.85 8.77
N ALA A 103 9.95 -2.10 8.69
CA ALA A 103 10.90 -1.20 8.02
C ALA A 103 10.57 -1.03 6.52
N LEU A 104 10.26 -2.13 5.83
CA LEU A 104 9.83 -2.09 4.43
C LEU A 104 8.50 -1.34 4.28
N THR A 105 7.55 -1.59 5.17
CA THR A 105 6.24 -0.89 5.17
C THR A 105 6.43 0.61 5.32
N LEU A 106 7.34 1.06 6.20
CA LEU A 106 7.64 2.48 6.39
C LEU A 106 8.14 3.14 5.10
N GLY A 107 9.16 2.55 4.48
CA GLY A 107 9.75 3.09 3.25
C GLY A 107 8.74 3.11 2.09
N ILE A 108 8.02 2.00 1.89
CA ILE A 108 7.02 1.90 0.82
C ILE A 108 5.84 2.85 1.09
N SER A 109 5.36 2.93 2.33
CA SER A 109 4.27 3.85 2.71
C SER A 109 4.62 5.30 2.37
N TYR A 110 5.83 5.73 2.72
CA TYR A 110 6.29 7.09 2.43
C TYR A 110 6.31 7.37 0.93
N LEU A 111 6.86 6.45 0.13
CA LEU A 111 6.92 6.59 -1.31
C LEU A 111 5.54 6.56 -1.96
N VAL A 112 4.66 5.65 -1.52
CA VAL A 112 3.28 5.58 -2.04
C VAL A 112 2.50 6.86 -1.73
N GLN A 113 2.61 7.39 -0.50
CA GLN A 113 1.97 8.66 -0.12
C GLN A 113 2.45 9.81 -1.00
N LYS A 114 3.76 9.91 -1.24
CA LYS A 114 4.33 10.93 -2.13
C LYS A 114 3.78 10.79 -3.55
N GLY A 115 3.66 9.57 -4.08
CA GLY A 115 3.06 9.29 -5.38
C GLY A 115 1.57 9.65 -5.46
N VAL A 116 0.80 9.36 -4.41
CA VAL A 116 -0.64 9.71 -4.32
C VAL A 116 -0.83 11.23 -4.32
N VAL A 117 -0.06 11.95 -3.52
CA VAL A 117 -0.13 13.44 -3.48
C VAL A 117 0.20 14.04 -4.85
N LEU A 118 1.25 13.54 -5.50
CA LEU A 118 1.61 13.97 -6.85
C LEU A 118 0.48 13.77 -7.86
N LEU A 119 -0.22 12.63 -7.79
CA LEU A 119 -1.35 12.36 -8.67
C LEU A 119 -2.55 13.27 -8.40
N LEU A 120 -2.78 13.63 -7.13
CA LEU A 120 -3.92 14.45 -6.72
C LEU A 120 -3.68 15.95 -6.94
N GLU A 121 -2.44 16.42 -6.78
CA GLU A 121 -2.10 17.85 -6.91
C GLU A 121 -1.87 18.30 -8.36
N HIS A 122 -2.09 17.46 -9.37
CA HIS A 122 -1.81 17.74 -10.78
C HIS A 122 -2.71 18.80 -11.42
N GLY A 123 -2.50 20.08 -11.03
CA GLY A 123 -2.88 21.25 -11.81
C GLY A 123 -1.69 22.06 -12.37
N LYS A 124 -0.44 21.72 -11.99
CA LYS A 124 0.75 22.45 -12.43
C LYS A 124 1.73 21.49 -13.09
N ALA A 125 2.05 21.75 -14.36
CA ALA A 125 3.06 21.01 -15.11
C ALA A 125 4.46 21.23 -14.51
N VAL A 126 4.79 20.46 -13.49
CA VAL A 126 6.13 20.41 -12.90
C VAL A 126 6.76 19.11 -13.35
N ILE A 127 7.96 19.19 -13.93
CA ILE A 127 8.75 18.00 -14.28
C ILE A 127 9.04 17.26 -12.96
N PRO A 128 8.58 16.01 -12.79
CA PRO A 128 8.76 15.29 -11.55
C PRO A 128 10.24 15.04 -11.26
N SER A 129 10.65 15.22 -10.02
CA SER A 129 11.99 14.89 -9.56
C SER A 129 12.22 13.37 -9.65
N ARG A 130 13.48 12.92 -9.59
CA ARG A 130 13.81 11.48 -9.63
C ARG A 130 13.08 10.68 -8.53
N GLU A 131 12.94 11.26 -7.34
CA GLU A 131 12.24 10.63 -6.21
C GLU A 131 10.72 10.53 -6.48
N GLU A 132 10.15 11.55 -7.11
CA GLU A 132 8.75 11.58 -7.51
C GLU A 132 8.46 10.55 -8.60
N MET A 133 9.35 10.41 -9.58
CA MET A 133 9.26 9.35 -10.59
C MET A 133 9.31 7.96 -9.95
N LEU A 134 10.23 7.73 -9.00
CA LEU A 134 10.30 6.47 -8.26
C LEU A 134 9.00 6.19 -7.47
N SER A 135 8.43 7.22 -6.85
CA SER A 135 7.17 7.10 -6.11
C SER A 135 6.00 6.72 -7.01
N LEU A 136 5.90 7.34 -8.20
CA LEU A 136 4.88 7.02 -9.20
C LEU A 136 5.07 5.61 -9.79
N LEU A 137 6.31 5.22 -10.10
CA LEU A 137 6.63 3.88 -10.57
C LEU A 137 6.27 2.81 -9.54
N LEU A 138 6.55 3.06 -8.27
CA LEU A 138 6.25 2.14 -7.18
C LEU A 138 4.73 2.02 -6.97
N LEU A 139 4.01 3.13 -7.07
CA LEU A 139 2.54 3.17 -7.02
C LEU A 139 1.95 2.38 -8.21
N ALA A 140 2.38 2.67 -9.43
CA ALA A 140 1.93 1.98 -10.63
C ALA A 140 2.25 0.48 -10.58
N GLY A 141 3.50 0.14 -10.25
CA GLY A 141 3.95 -1.25 -10.13
C GLY A 141 3.16 -2.04 -9.09
N GLY A 142 2.83 -1.43 -7.95
CA GLY A 142 2.01 -2.06 -6.92
C GLY A 142 0.57 -2.32 -7.37
N VAL A 143 -0.05 -1.36 -8.07
CA VAL A 143 -1.39 -1.53 -8.65
C VAL A 143 -1.37 -2.64 -9.71
N LEU A 144 -0.39 -2.61 -10.63
CA LEU A 144 -0.26 -3.63 -11.66
C LEU A 144 0.00 -5.02 -11.08
N ALA A 145 0.87 -5.12 -10.06
CA ALA A 145 1.11 -6.39 -9.36
C ALA A 145 -0.14 -6.92 -8.66
N GLY A 146 -0.94 -6.01 -8.06
CA GLY A 146 -2.24 -6.35 -7.49
C GLY A 146 -3.21 -6.90 -8.52
N LEU A 147 -3.32 -6.22 -9.67
CA LEU A 147 -4.17 -6.67 -10.78
C LEU A 147 -3.66 -7.96 -11.42
N ALA A 148 -2.34 -8.16 -11.53
CA ALA A 148 -1.75 -9.40 -12.03
C ALA A 148 -2.11 -10.61 -11.16
N SER A 149 -2.28 -10.43 -9.86
CA SER A 149 -2.74 -11.51 -8.97
C SER A 149 -4.16 -12.00 -9.29
N LEU A 150 -4.96 -11.18 -9.98
CA LEU A 150 -6.31 -11.50 -10.44
C LEU A 150 -6.35 -12.03 -11.88
N GLN A 151 -5.21 -12.19 -12.54
CA GLN A 151 -5.11 -12.55 -13.97
C GLN A 151 -5.84 -13.85 -14.32
N ASN A 152 -5.89 -14.79 -13.39
CA ASN A 152 -6.62 -16.06 -13.58
C ASN A 152 -8.15 -15.91 -13.46
N ARG A 153 -8.64 -14.70 -13.21
CA ARG A 153 -10.08 -14.39 -13.20
C ARG A 153 -10.43 -13.50 -14.38
N PRO A 154 -11.62 -13.64 -14.98
CA PRO A 154 -12.01 -12.86 -16.17
C PRO A 154 -11.89 -11.34 -15.97
N ILE A 155 -12.15 -10.86 -14.76
CA ILE A 155 -12.01 -9.45 -14.40
C ILE A 155 -10.56 -8.98 -14.44
N GLY A 156 -9.61 -9.78 -13.94
CA GLY A 156 -8.19 -9.43 -13.93
C GLY A 156 -7.58 -9.39 -15.33
N ALA A 157 -7.99 -10.31 -16.20
CA ALA A 157 -7.54 -10.35 -17.60
C ALA A 157 -7.94 -9.08 -18.38
N PHE A 158 -9.03 -8.42 -18.00
CA PHE A 158 -9.49 -7.17 -18.60
C PHE A 158 -8.86 -5.94 -17.94
N LEU A 159 -8.79 -5.91 -16.61
CA LEU A 159 -8.31 -4.75 -15.86
C LEU A 159 -6.80 -4.53 -15.99
N LEU A 160 -6.00 -5.59 -16.11
CA LEU A 160 -4.54 -5.48 -16.19
C LEU A 160 -4.09 -4.72 -17.44
N PRO A 161 -4.55 -5.03 -18.68
CA PRO A 161 -4.17 -4.27 -19.86
C PRO A 161 -4.72 -2.83 -19.83
N MET A 162 -5.93 -2.60 -19.30
CA MET A 162 -6.46 -1.24 -19.14
C MET A 162 -5.61 -0.39 -18.20
N ALA A 163 -5.23 -0.92 -17.03
CA ALA A 163 -4.38 -0.21 -16.09
C ALA A 163 -2.99 0.04 -16.68
N SER A 164 -2.41 -0.94 -17.39
CA SER A 164 -1.12 -0.77 -18.06
C SER A 164 -1.17 0.33 -19.12
N ALA A 165 -2.21 0.34 -19.96
CA ALA A 165 -2.43 1.38 -20.96
C ALA A 165 -2.61 2.77 -20.32
N PHE A 166 -3.36 2.85 -19.22
CA PHE A 166 -3.55 4.11 -18.49
C PHE A 166 -2.23 4.67 -17.93
N PHE A 167 -1.38 3.83 -17.33
CA PHE A 167 -0.08 4.26 -16.82
C PHE A 167 0.88 4.65 -17.94
N LEU A 168 0.86 3.94 -19.09
CA LEU A 168 1.64 4.31 -20.26
C LEU A 168 1.20 5.67 -20.84
N LEU A 169 -0.11 5.92 -20.91
CA LEU A 169 -0.64 7.22 -21.35
C LEU A 169 -0.26 8.36 -20.41
N LEU A 170 -0.29 8.10 -19.08
CA LEU A 170 0.17 9.08 -18.10
C LEU A 170 1.66 9.38 -18.26
N ALA A 171 2.49 8.37 -18.46
CA ALA A 171 3.93 8.54 -18.69
C ALA A 171 4.19 9.31 -20.01
N ALA A 172 3.54 8.95 -21.10
CA ALA A 172 3.67 9.63 -22.39
C ALA A 172 3.25 11.11 -22.32
N ARG A 173 2.19 11.42 -21.57
CA ARG A 173 1.76 12.80 -21.35
C ARG A 173 2.79 13.63 -20.59
N GLN A 174 3.51 13.02 -19.65
CA GLN A 174 4.56 13.72 -18.89
C GLN A 174 5.81 14.03 -19.74
N GLU A 175 6.12 13.18 -20.71
CA GLU A 175 7.26 13.38 -21.62
C GLU A 175 6.98 14.39 -22.74
N GLY A 176 5.78 14.96 -22.80
CA GLY A 176 5.39 15.93 -23.83
C GLY A 176 5.26 15.32 -25.24
N ILE A 177 5.16 14.02 -25.33
CA ILE A 177 4.86 13.29 -26.56
C ILE A 177 3.33 13.24 -26.70
N GLY A 178 2.77 14.32 -27.19
CA GLY A 178 1.35 14.47 -27.45
C GLY A 178 1.14 15.39 -28.65
#